data_edc75d8f780c1af110b5f233715955e5
#
_entry.id   edc75d8f780c1af110b5f233715955e5
#
_cell.length_a   1.000
_cell.length_b   1.000
_cell.length_c   1.000
_cell.angle_alpha   90.00
_cell.angle_beta   90.00
_cell.angle_gamma   90.00
#
_symmetry.space_group_name_H-M   'P 1'
#
loop_
_entity.id
_entity.type
_entity.pdbx_description
1 polymer ?
#
loop_
_entity_poly.entity_id
_entity_poly.type
_entity_poly.pdbx_seq_one_letter_code
_entity_poly.pdbx_strand_id
1 'polypeptide(L)'
;MNGNPAMKKLAIIGAGIAGLSCAKELQSHGISVDIFEKSRGPSGRMSTRRTPDWSADHGAQYFTARDPRFIQEVQHWINTGSAAAWEPKLKVYEAGLWRDSNSREIRYVGTPNMNSIGKLLAEELSIQYETTISQLQRRSGKWHLQCSETSNSPTPYDFVVLAIPAPQASALIKGLDERASKITDTAQMKACWTMMAHLPNQLQSEFDAAFINQEIISWICQNGSKPMRHSNLWTIHGSPSWSQEHVELSKEDAQDQLVKCLIKLGFNCQDAEISMHRWRYASGGLENPMGYLSLPDIGLGLC
;
A
#
# COMPACT_ATOMS: atom_id res chain seq x y z
N MET A 1 -14.39 11.85 -45.08
CA MET A 1 -14.78 10.85 -44.09
C MET A 1 -13.84 11.01 -42.90
N ASN A 2 -14.25 11.80 -41.91
CA ASN A 2 -13.47 11.98 -40.68
C ASN A 2 -13.70 10.74 -39.82
N GLY A 3 -12.80 9.77 -39.93
CA GLY A 3 -12.77 8.64 -39.01
C GLY A 3 -12.56 9.16 -37.62
N ASN A 4 -13.53 8.91 -36.73
CA ASN A 4 -13.38 9.14 -35.31
C ASN A 4 -12.07 8.43 -34.85
N PRO A 5 -11.08 9.10 -34.25
CA PRO A 5 -9.85 8.41 -33.86
C PRO A 5 -10.25 7.26 -32.94
N ALA A 6 -9.85 6.03 -33.30
CA ALA A 6 -10.17 4.85 -32.51
C ALA A 6 -9.82 5.13 -31.07
N MET A 7 -10.82 4.96 -30.17
CA MET A 7 -10.68 5.25 -28.73
C MET A 7 -9.50 4.43 -28.19
N LYS A 8 -8.50 5.09 -27.66
CA LYS A 8 -7.31 4.42 -27.11
C LYS A 8 -7.72 3.52 -25.96
N LYS A 9 -7.28 2.27 -25.97
CA LYS A 9 -7.51 1.31 -24.92
C LYS A 9 -6.26 1.18 -24.04
N LEU A 10 -6.44 1.34 -22.73
CA LEU A 10 -5.34 1.42 -21.78
C LEU A 10 -5.49 0.34 -20.70
N ALA A 11 -4.39 -0.33 -20.35
CA ALA A 11 -4.33 -1.24 -19.22
C ALA A 11 -3.55 -0.63 -18.06
N ILE A 12 -4.06 -0.80 -16.83
CA ILE A 12 -3.33 -0.47 -15.60
C ILE A 12 -3.10 -1.77 -14.82
N ILE A 13 -1.86 -2.03 -14.44
CA ILE A 13 -1.51 -3.18 -13.61
C ILE A 13 -1.29 -2.70 -12.18
N GLY A 14 -2.18 -3.13 -11.28
CA GLY A 14 -2.24 -2.77 -9.88
C GLY A 14 -3.37 -1.80 -9.53
N ALA A 15 -4.26 -2.21 -8.63
CA ALA A 15 -5.35 -1.43 -8.05
C ALA A 15 -4.98 -0.84 -6.68
N GLY A 16 -3.72 -0.39 -6.52
CA GLY A 16 -3.30 0.48 -5.42
C GLY A 16 -3.79 1.91 -5.65
N ILE A 17 -3.56 2.81 -4.68
CA ILE A 17 -4.01 4.21 -4.78
C ILE A 17 -3.51 4.91 -6.06
N ALA A 18 -2.27 4.68 -6.47
CA ALA A 18 -1.71 5.27 -7.68
C ALA A 18 -2.45 4.79 -8.95
N GLY A 19 -2.64 3.47 -9.11
CA GLY A 19 -3.36 2.92 -10.25
C GLY A 19 -4.82 3.35 -10.32
N LEU A 20 -5.51 3.38 -9.17
CA LEU A 20 -6.90 3.83 -9.08
C LEU A 20 -7.05 5.31 -9.40
N SER A 21 -6.18 6.17 -8.86
CA SER A 21 -6.20 7.61 -9.15
C SER A 21 -5.89 7.88 -10.63
N CYS A 22 -4.92 7.18 -11.20
CA CYS A 22 -4.61 7.25 -12.62
C CYS A 22 -5.81 6.83 -13.48
N ALA A 23 -6.49 5.74 -13.12
CA ALA A 23 -7.67 5.26 -13.85
C ALA A 23 -8.84 6.26 -13.82
N LYS A 24 -9.14 6.82 -12.65
CA LYS A 24 -10.19 7.86 -12.49
C LYS A 24 -9.90 9.08 -13.38
N GLU A 25 -8.66 9.56 -13.35
CA GLU A 25 -8.25 10.71 -14.18
C GLU A 25 -8.38 10.41 -15.68
N LEU A 26 -7.90 9.26 -16.14
CA LEU A 26 -8.03 8.85 -17.52
C LEU A 26 -9.49 8.69 -17.97
N GLN A 27 -10.31 8.09 -17.11
CA GLN A 27 -11.75 7.90 -17.38
C GLN A 27 -12.49 9.24 -17.47
N SER A 28 -12.13 10.24 -16.64
CA SER A 28 -12.71 11.59 -16.71
C SER A 28 -12.41 12.30 -18.04
N HIS A 29 -11.35 11.87 -18.75
CA HIS A 29 -10.98 12.32 -20.09
C HIS A 29 -11.52 11.41 -21.22
N GLY A 30 -12.43 10.49 -20.90
CA GLY A 30 -13.07 9.60 -21.89
C GLY A 30 -12.16 8.48 -22.40
N ILE A 31 -11.06 8.16 -21.70
CA ILE A 31 -10.16 7.06 -22.06
C ILE A 31 -10.68 5.76 -21.44
N SER A 32 -10.83 4.71 -22.23
CA SER A 32 -11.20 3.38 -21.75
C SER A 32 -10.04 2.72 -21.03
N VAL A 33 -10.25 2.31 -19.78
CA VAL A 33 -9.23 1.73 -18.91
C VAL A 33 -9.70 0.39 -18.35
N ASP A 34 -8.88 -0.64 -18.50
CA ASP A 34 -9.02 -1.91 -17.78
C ASP A 34 -7.92 -2.01 -16.71
N ILE A 35 -8.29 -2.38 -15.49
CA ILE A 35 -7.35 -2.54 -14.38
C ILE A 35 -7.23 -4.03 -14.04
N PHE A 36 -6.00 -4.48 -13.82
CA PHE A 36 -5.68 -5.85 -13.42
C PHE A 36 -5.07 -5.84 -12.01
N GLU A 37 -5.71 -6.53 -11.08
CA GLU A 37 -5.25 -6.61 -9.68
C GLU A 37 -5.14 -8.09 -9.26
N LYS A 38 -3.97 -8.46 -8.76
CA LYS A 38 -3.71 -9.84 -8.29
C LYS A 38 -4.45 -10.22 -7.01
N SER A 39 -4.84 -9.22 -6.21
CA SER A 39 -5.52 -9.43 -4.94
C SER A 39 -7.04 -9.49 -5.14
N ARG A 40 -7.76 -9.95 -4.08
CA ARG A 40 -9.23 -10.01 -4.05
C ARG A 40 -9.92 -8.65 -3.92
N GLY A 41 -9.18 -7.57 -3.83
CA GLY A 41 -9.74 -6.23 -3.66
C GLY A 41 -8.71 -5.13 -3.86
N PRO A 42 -9.18 -3.87 -3.98
CA PRO A 42 -8.33 -2.72 -4.23
C PRO A 42 -7.58 -2.29 -2.97
N SER A 43 -6.76 -1.26 -3.10
CA SER A 43 -6.04 -0.49 -2.10
C SER A 43 -4.56 -0.86 -1.92
N GLY A 44 -4.10 -2.02 -2.38
CA GLY A 44 -2.69 -2.40 -2.30
C GLY A 44 -2.15 -2.27 -0.87
N ARG A 45 -1.13 -1.42 -0.65
CA ARG A 45 -0.50 -1.19 0.66
C ARG A 45 -1.37 -0.45 1.69
N MET A 46 -2.52 0.07 1.31
CA MET A 46 -3.55 0.62 2.20
C MET A 46 -4.59 -0.44 2.59
N SER A 47 -4.30 -1.72 2.41
CA SER A 47 -5.25 -2.80 2.69
C SER A 47 -5.48 -3.01 4.19
N THR A 48 -6.67 -3.51 4.49
CA THR A 48 -7.09 -3.91 5.84
C THR A 48 -7.27 -5.41 5.87
N ARG A 49 -6.64 -6.08 6.84
CA ARG A 49 -6.86 -7.49 7.09
C ARG A 49 -8.16 -7.68 7.87
N ARG A 50 -8.94 -8.66 7.48
CA ARG A 50 -10.21 -9.00 8.12
C ARG A 50 -10.26 -10.47 8.44
N THR A 51 -10.80 -10.74 9.62
CA THR A 51 -11.26 -12.06 10.07
C THR A 51 -12.74 -11.95 10.43
N PRO A 52 -13.43 -13.04 10.79
CA PRO A 52 -14.78 -12.93 11.33
C PRO A 52 -14.87 -12.05 12.58
N ASP A 53 -13.85 -12.03 13.40
CA ASP A 53 -13.86 -11.45 14.75
C ASP A 53 -13.24 -10.05 14.82
N TRP A 54 -12.33 -9.71 13.88
CA TRP A 54 -11.61 -8.44 13.92
C TRP A 54 -11.16 -7.93 12.55
N SER A 55 -10.84 -6.65 12.50
CA SER A 55 -10.16 -6.04 11.36
C SER A 55 -9.01 -5.15 11.82
N ALA A 56 -7.91 -5.13 11.06
CA ALA A 56 -6.74 -4.29 11.31
C ALA A 56 -6.15 -3.73 10.04
N ASP A 57 -5.79 -2.45 10.08
CA ASP A 57 -4.97 -1.85 9.03
C ASP A 57 -3.54 -2.35 9.20
N HIS A 58 -3.13 -3.31 8.38
CA HIS A 58 -1.83 -3.96 8.50
C HIS A 58 -0.76 -3.41 7.55
N GLY A 59 -1.16 -2.51 6.65
CA GLY A 59 -0.25 -1.74 5.80
C GLY A 59 -0.09 -0.31 6.30
N ALA A 60 -0.43 0.68 5.48
CA ALA A 60 -0.38 2.09 5.86
C ALA A 60 -1.24 2.36 7.11
N GLN A 61 -0.65 3.04 8.10
CA GLN A 61 -1.30 3.30 9.38
C GLN A 61 -2.05 4.63 9.39
N TYR A 62 -1.55 5.59 8.66
CA TYR A 62 -2.12 6.91 8.41
C TYR A 62 -1.45 7.49 7.17
N PHE A 63 -1.92 8.64 6.73
CA PHE A 63 -1.24 9.46 5.74
C PHE A 63 -1.35 10.94 6.12
N THR A 64 -0.53 11.78 5.48
CA THR A 64 -0.52 13.23 5.63
C THR A 64 -0.71 13.87 4.26
N ALA A 65 -1.25 15.07 4.22
CA ALA A 65 -1.48 15.82 2.99
C ALA A 65 -0.84 17.21 3.08
N ARG A 66 0.01 17.55 2.10
CA ARG A 66 0.71 18.85 2.04
C ARG A 66 0.50 19.56 0.70
N ASP A 67 0.44 18.82 -0.41
CA ASP A 67 0.11 19.38 -1.73
C ASP A 67 -1.34 19.88 -1.73
N PRO A 68 -1.63 21.11 -2.16
CA PRO A 68 -2.98 21.67 -2.15
C PRO A 68 -4.00 20.81 -2.92
N ARG A 69 -3.59 20.18 -4.02
CA ARG A 69 -4.46 19.28 -4.82
C ARG A 69 -4.80 18.02 -4.01
N PHE A 70 -3.82 17.47 -3.29
CA PHE A 70 -4.06 16.31 -2.45
C PHE A 70 -4.88 16.67 -1.21
N ILE A 71 -4.73 17.87 -0.64
CA ILE A 71 -5.61 18.35 0.45
C ILE A 71 -7.06 18.44 -0.03
N GLN A 72 -7.32 18.93 -1.24
CA GLN A 72 -8.67 18.97 -1.81
C GLN A 72 -9.25 17.55 -1.98
N GLU A 73 -8.46 16.61 -2.46
CA GLU A 73 -8.88 15.21 -2.60
C GLU A 73 -9.18 14.56 -1.23
N VAL A 74 -8.34 14.81 -0.23
CA VAL A 74 -8.58 14.34 1.15
C VAL A 74 -9.86 14.93 1.71
N GLN A 75 -10.14 16.23 1.45
CA GLN A 75 -11.38 16.86 1.88
C GLN A 75 -12.60 16.21 1.19
N HIS A 76 -12.50 15.85 -0.08
CA HIS A 76 -13.52 15.09 -0.78
C HIS A 76 -13.77 13.73 -0.09
N TRP A 77 -12.71 12.97 0.24
CA TRP A 77 -12.84 11.69 0.95
C TRP A 77 -13.46 11.84 2.35
N ILE A 78 -13.18 12.95 3.04
CA ILE A 78 -13.81 13.26 4.34
C ILE A 78 -15.31 13.52 4.14
N ASN A 79 -15.67 14.31 3.15
CA ASN A 79 -17.07 14.66 2.86
C ASN A 79 -17.90 13.45 2.45
N THR A 80 -17.28 12.45 1.81
CA THR A 80 -17.92 11.16 1.46
C THR A 80 -17.91 10.15 2.61
N GLY A 81 -17.31 10.48 3.76
CA GLY A 81 -17.18 9.57 4.89
C GLY A 81 -16.11 8.47 4.71
N SER A 82 -15.29 8.55 3.64
CA SER A 82 -14.27 7.54 3.34
C SER A 82 -12.93 7.80 4.03
N ALA A 83 -12.74 8.98 4.62
CA ALA A 83 -11.59 9.35 5.43
C ALA A 83 -11.98 10.23 6.61
N ALA A 84 -11.11 10.31 7.61
CA ALA A 84 -11.23 11.23 8.74
C ALA A 84 -9.85 11.66 9.23
N ALA A 85 -9.79 12.83 9.91
CA ALA A 85 -8.63 13.19 10.70
C ALA A 85 -8.49 12.24 11.90
N TRP A 86 -7.27 11.94 12.26
CA TRP A 86 -6.91 11.13 13.42
C TRP A 86 -5.89 11.87 14.27
N GLU A 87 -6.27 12.13 15.53
CA GLU A 87 -5.48 12.86 16.51
C GLU A 87 -5.06 11.91 17.65
N PRO A 88 -4.03 11.07 17.43
CA PRO A 88 -3.60 10.11 18.44
C PRO A 88 -2.83 10.78 19.57
N LYS A 89 -2.95 10.21 20.76
CA LYS A 89 -1.95 10.39 21.82
C LYS A 89 -0.65 9.71 21.36
N LEU A 90 0.25 10.48 20.77
CA LEU A 90 1.43 9.96 20.11
C LEU A 90 2.66 10.07 21.00
N LYS A 91 3.37 8.95 21.19
CA LYS A 91 4.66 8.90 21.89
C LYS A 91 5.83 8.58 20.96
N VAL A 92 7.01 8.80 21.44
CA VAL A 92 8.29 8.39 20.85
C VAL A 92 9.07 7.64 21.91
N TYR A 93 9.56 6.44 21.57
CA TYR A 93 10.54 5.71 22.35
C TYR A 93 11.91 5.86 21.73
N GLU A 94 12.87 6.33 22.51
CA GLU A 94 14.22 6.54 22.05
C GLU A 94 15.21 6.46 23.21
N ALA A 95 16.33 5.78 23.01
CA ALA A 95 17.39 5.60 24.01
C ALA A 95 16.87 5.07 25.38
N GLY A 96 15.89 4.17 25.36
CA GLY A 96 15.31 3.57 26.57
C GLY A 96 14.22 4.41 27.24
N LEU A 97 13.84 5.57 26.70
CA LEU A 97 12.91 6.51 27.33
C LEU A 97 11.67 6.75 26.46
N TRP A 98 10.52 6.79 27.11
CA TRP A 98 9.27 7.23 26.52
C TRP A 98 9.08 8.73 26.70
N ARG A 99 8.65 9.43 25.65
CA ARG A 99 8.31 10.85 25.67
C ARG A 99 7.10 11.14 24.78
N ASP A 100 6.38 12.20 25.05
CA ASP A 100 5.30 12.66 24.18
C ASP A 100 5.87 13.19 22.86
N SER A 101 5.16 12.95 21.78
CA SER A 101 5.51 13.50 20.48
C SER A 101 5.08 14.96 20.36
N ASN A 102 6.01 15.82 19.95
CA ASN A 102 5.72 17.24 19.67
C ASN A 102 5.18 17.47 18.24
N SER A 103 4.88 16.42 17.48
CA SER A 103 4.39 16.52 16.12
C SER A 103 2.98 17.15 16.09
N ARG A 104 2.85 18.25 15.35
CA ARG A 104 1.56 18.93 15.08
C ARG A 104 1.00 18.57 13.70
N GLU A 105 1.56 17.59 13.03
CA GLU A 105 1.14 17.18 11.70
C GLU A 105 -0.24 16.52 11.75
N ILE A 106 -1.16 16.99 10.91
CA ILE A 106 -2.48 16.38 10.79
C ILE A 106 -2.33 15.01 10.11
N ARG A 107 -2.85 13.98 10.76
CA ARG A 107 -2.88 12.63 10.23
C ARG A 107 -4.28 12.29 9.78
N TYR A 108 -4.38 11.56 8.69
CA TYR A 108 -5.65 11.09 8.15
C TYR A 108 -5.65 9.57 8.05
N VAL A 109 -6.82 8.99 8.20
CA VAL A 109 -7.05 7.54 8.03
C VAL A 109 -8.28 7.31 7.18
N GLY A 110 -8.31 6.21 6.45
CA GLY A 110 -9.55 5.76 5.79
C GLY A 110 -10.59 5.33 6.84
N THR A 111 -11.87 5.52 6.59
CA THR A 111 -12.99 5.16 7.47
C THR A 111 -14.04 4.33 6.72
N PRO A 112 -14.60 3.26 7.34
CA PRO A 112 -14.27 2.69 8.64
C PRO A 112 -12.91 1.97 8.70
N ASN A 113 -12.20 1.76 7.60
CA ASN A 113 -10.91 1.11 7.51
C ASN A 113 -10.01 1.82 6.49
N MET A 114 -8.69 1.63 6.55
CA MET A 114 -7.77 2.31 5.65
C MET A 114 -8.07 2.05 4.17
N ASN A 115 -8.56 0.86 3.82
CA ASN A 115 -8.91 0.50 2.45
C ASN A 115 -10.21 1.12 1.92
N SER A 116 -10.94 1.89 2.72
CA SER A 116 -12.18 2.55 2.28
C SER A 116 -11.93 3.57 1.17
N ILE A 117 -10.81 4.30 1.25
CA ILE A 117 -10.39 5.23 0.20
C ILE A 117 -10.20 4.50 -1.13
N GLY A 118 -9.48 3.37 -1.13
CA GLY A 118 -9.28 2.60 -2.35
C GLY A 118 -10.57 1.99 -2.89
N LYS A 119 -11.54 1.67 -2.03
CA LYS A 119 -12.87 1.22 -2.47
C LYS A 119 -13.64 2.35 -3.13
N LEU A 120 -13.65 3.55 -2.55
CA LEU A 120 -14.26 4.74 -3.16
C LEU A 120 -13.65 5.03 -4.54
N LEU A 121 -12.33 5.02 -4.65
CA LEU A 121 -11.65 5.23 -5.93
C LEU A 121 -11.94 4.11 -6.96
N ALA A 122 -12.21 2.89 -6.50
CA ALA A 122 -12.51 1.76 -7.37
C ALA A 122 -13.95 1.75 -7.90
N GLU A 123 -14.84 2.59 -7.34
CA GLU A 123 -16.20 2.69 -7.83
C GLU A 123 -16.23 3.11 -9.31
N GLU A 124 -17.08 2.44 -10.09
CA GLU A 124 -17.28 2.67 -11.53
C GLU A 124 -16.04 2.34 -12.42
N LEU A 125 -14.96 1.80 -11.85
CA LEU A 125 -13.81 1.35 -12.61
C LEU A 125 -13.94 -0.12 -13.02
N SER A 126 -13.48 -0.45 -14.24
CA SER A 126 -13.37 -1.84 -14.71
C SER A 126 -12.15 -2.50 -14.11
N ILE A 127 -12.32 -3.32 -13.06
CA ILE A 127 -11.22 -3.98 -12.36
C ILE A 127 -11.40 -5.50 -12.43
N GLN A 128 -10.38 -6.20 -12.93
CA GLN A 128 -10.27 -7.64 -12.90
C GLN A 128 -9.41 -8.02 -11.70
N TYR A 129 -10.07 -8.46 -10.62
CA TYR A 129 -9.42 -8.96 -9.42
C TYR A 129 -8.91 -10.39 -9.62
N GLU A 130 -8.04 -10.84 -8.71
CA GLU A 130 -7.43 -12.18 -8.73
C GLU A 130 -6.78 -12.51 -10.08
N THR A 131 -6.23 -11.46 -10.73
CA THR A 131 -5.64 -11.53 -12.06
C THR A 131 -4.22 -11.01 -12.01
N THR A 132 -3.26 -11.92 -12.08
CA THR A 132 -1.83 -11.61 -12.09
C THR A 132 -1.31 -11.51 -13.52
N ILE A 133 -0.82 -10.34 -13.90
CA ILE A 133 -0.10 -10.20 -15.17
C ILE A 133 1.31 -10.73 -14.97
N SER A 134 1.65 -11.79 -15.70
CA SER A 134 2.94 -12.47 -15.62
C SER A 134 3.91 -12.08 -16.73
N GLN A 135 3.42 -11.55 -17.86
CA GLN A 135 4.25 -11.14 -18.98
C GLN A 135 3.60 -10.02 -19.78
N LEU A 136 4.44 -9.13 -20.30
CA LEU A 136 4.10 -8.10 -21.27
C LEU A 136 4.83 -8.38 -22.59
N GLN A 137 4.13 -8.25 -23.70
CA GLN A 137 4.70 -8.37 -25.03
C GLN A 137 4.19 -7.23 -25.91
N ARG A 138 5.07 -6.62 -26.71
CA ARG A 138 4.67 -5.61 -27.67
C ARG A 138 4.71 -6.22 -29.09
N ARG A 139 3.53 -6.27 -29.76
CA ARG A 139 3.38 -6.83 -31.11
C ARG A 139 2.55 -5.87 -31.95
N SER A 140 3.00 -5.55 -33.17
CA SER A 140 2.30 -4.65 -34.08
C SER A 140 1.87 -3.31 -33.45
N GLY A 141 2.75 -2.74 -32.60
CA GLY A 141 2.50 -1.47 -31.91
C GLY A 141 1.55 -1.52 -30.71
N LYS A 142 1.00 -2.68 -30.37
CA LYS A 142 0.09 -2.90 -29.25
C LYS A 142 0.72 -3.76 -28.16
N TRP A 143 0.24 -3.59 -26.93
CA TRP A 143 0.60 -4.39 -25.77
C TRP A 143 -0.33 -5.60 -25.63
N HIS A 144 0.26 -6.76 -25.47
CA HIS A 144 -0.40 -8.02 -25.16
C HIS A 144 0.00 -8.43 -23.74
N LEU A 145 -1.00 -8.70 -22.90
CA LEU A 145 -0.83 -9.08 -21.52
C LEU A 145 -1.09 -10.57 -21.37
N GLN A 146 -0.22 -11.28 -20.65
CA GLN A 146 -0.44 -12.67 -20.27
C GLN A 146 -0.81 -12.74 -18.80
N CYS A 147 -1.92 -13.41 -18.48
CA CYS A 147 -2.38 -13.67 -17.13
C CYS A 147 -1.88 -15.03 -16.66
N SER A 148 -1.56 -15.17 -15.37
CA SER A 148 -1.15 -16.45 -14.78
C SER A 148 -2.32 -17.43 -14.61
N GLU A 149 -3.51 -16.89 -14.31
CA GLU A 149 -4.70 -17.66 -13.95
C GLU A 149 -5.51 -18.14 -15.15
N THR A 150 -5.27 -17.59 -16.33
CA THR A 150 -6.04 -17.90 -17.54
C THR A 150 -5.16 -17.88 -18.77
N SER A 151 -5.43 -18.80 -19.71
CA SER A 151 -4.79 -18.83 -21.03
C SER A 151 -5.34 -17.78 -21.99
N ASN A 152 -6.46 -17.14 -21.66
CA ASN A 152 -7.04 -16.09 -22.48
C ASN A 152 -6.26 -14.78 -22.28
N SER A 153 -5.57 -14.34 -23.32
CA SER A 153 -4.96 -13.01 -23.33
C SER A 153 -6.04 -11.95 -23.45
N PRO A 154 -6.02 -10.91 -22.60
CA PRO A 154 -6.87 -9.75 -22.80
C PRO A 154 -6.69 -9.14 -24.20
N THR A 155 -7.67 -8.40 -24.67
CA THR A 155 -7.55 -7.64 -25.94
C THR A 155 -6.32 -6.75 -25.90
N PRO A 156 -5.60 -6.56 -27.04
CA PRO A 156 -4.42 -5.71 -27.07
C PRO A 156 -4.70 -4.26 -26.66
N TYR A 157 -3.74 -3.63 -25.98
CA TYR A 157 -3.82 -2.26 -25.49
C TYR A 157 -2.88 -1.32 -26.21
N ASP A 158 -3.26 -0.05 -26.32
CA ASP A 158 -2.41 1.01 -26.88
C ASP A 158 -1.33 1.45 -25.88
N PHE A 159 -1.67 1.40 -24.59
CA PHE A 159 -0.82 1.86 -23.51
C PHE A 159 -0.98 0.95 -22.28
N VAL A 160 0.13 0.76 -21.54
CA VAL A 160 0.15 0.04 -20.25
C VAL A 160 0.75 0.93 -19.19
N VAL A 161 0.10 1.02 -18.03
CA VAL A 161 0.64 1.66 -16.82
C VAL A 161 0.93 0.59 -15.77
N LEU A 162 2.15 0.57 -15.25
CA LEU A 162 2.54 -0.28 -14.13
C LEU A 162 2.44 0.52 -12.83
N ALA A 163 1.39 0.28 -12.07
CA ALA A 163 1.14 0.87 -10.75
C ALA A 163 1.40 -0.15 -9.62
N ILE A 164 2.52 -0.84 -9.73
CA ILE A 164 2.98 -1.91 -8.84
C ILE A 164 4.39 -1.61 -8.32
N PRO A 165 4.82 -2.26 -7.20
CA PRO A 165 6.17 -2.07 -6.68
C PRO A 165 7.27 -2.27 -7.72
N ALA A 166 8.29 -1.42 -7.71
CA ALA A 166 9.35 -1.39 -8.70
C ALA A 166 10.01 -2.75 -8.99
N PRO A 167 10.30 -3.65 -8.01
CA PRO A 167 10.84 -4.96 -8.32
C PRO A 167 9.87 -5.87 -9.10
N GLN A 168 8.56 -5.69 -8.91
CA GLN A 168 7.55 -6.41 -9.70
C GLN A 168 7.42 -5.82 -11.10
N ALA A 169 7.52 -4.50 -11.23
CA ALA A 169 7.54 -3.82 -12.53
C ALA A 169 8.78 -4.21 -13.33
N SER A 170 9.98 -4.21 -12.69
CA SER A 170 11.24 -4.63 -13.31
C SER A 170 11.13 -6.02 -13.94
N ALA A 171 10.54 -6.98 -13.22
CA ALA A 171 10.34 -8.33 -13.75
C ALA A 171 9.48 -8.37 -15.03
N LEU A 172 8.46 -7.49 -15.14
CA LEU A 172 7.57 -7.42 -16.31
C LEU A 172 8.19 -6.71 -17.51
N ILE A 173 9.06 -5.72 -17.28
CA ILE A 173 9.64 -4.88 -18.37
C ILE A 173 11.04 -5.29 -18.77
N LYS A 174 11.62 -6.30 -18.12
CA LYS A 174 12.97 -6.80 -18.42
C LYS A 174 13.13 -7.13 -19.91
N GLY A 175 14.09 -6.44 -20.55
CA GLY A 175 14.37 -6.60 -21.98
C GLY A 175 13.38 -5.91 -22.93
N LEU A 176 12.40 -5.17 -22.40
CA LEU A 176 11.44 -4.41 -23.24
C LEU A 176 11.87 -2.96 -23.48
N ASP A 177 12.39 -2.27 -22.45
CA ASP A 177 12.90 -0.91 -22.56
C ASP A 177 13.95 -0.65 -21.48
N GLU A 178 15.13 -0.18 -21.90
CA GLU A 178 16.27 0.07 -20.99
C GLU A 178 16.03 1.25 -20.05
N ARG A 179 15.30 2.28 -20.48
CA ARG A 179 15.00 3.48 -19.67
C ARG A 179 14.14 3.10 -18.48
N ALA A 180 13.08 2.32 -18.74
CA ALA A 180 12.18 1.82 -17.70
C ALA A 180 12.89 0.83 -16.77
N SER A 181 13.67 -0.10 -17.33
CA SER A 181 14.46 -1.07 -16.56
C SER A 181 15.44 -0.37 -15.61
N LYS A 182 16.20 0.61 -16.09
CA LYS A 182 17.15 1.38 -15.28
C LYS A 182 16.47 2.04 -14.08
N ILE A 183 15.28 2.62 -14.27
CA ILE A 183 14.55 3.28 -13.18
C ILE A 183 14.05 2.26 -12.15
N THR A 184 13.43 1.18 -12.61
CA THR A 184 12.91 0.15 -11.68
C THR A 184 14.02 -0.58 -10.93
N ASP A 185 15.18 -0.80 -11.55
CA ASP A 185 16.32 -1.49 -10.94
C ASP A 185 17.06 -0.62 -9.90
N THR A 186 16.99 0.72 -10.05
CA THR A 186 17.57 1.65 -9.07
C THR A 186 16.66 1.90 -7.86
N ALA A 187 15.39 1.54 -7.95
CA ALA A 187 14.46 1.74 -6.84
C ALA A 187 14.71 0.76 -5.70
N GLN A 188 15.06 1.32 -4.55
CA GLN A 188 15.32 0.53 -3.34
C GLN A 188 14.05 0.40 -2.51
N MET A 189 13.42 -0.76 -2.56
CA MET A 189 12.27 -1.08 -1.73
C MET A 189 12.67 -1.98 -0.56
N LYS A 190 12.12 -1.66 0.61
CA LYS A 190 12.38 -2.39 1.85
C LYS A 190 11.13 -3.16 2.28
N ALA A 191 11.39 -4.30 2.91
CA ALA A 191 10.33 -5.11 3.52
C ALA A 191 9.81 -4.49 4.83
N CYS A 192 8.65 -4.98 5.27
CA CYS A 192 8.12 -4.73 6.61
C CYS A 192 7.41 -5.98 7.12
N TRP A 193 7.87 -6.51 8.24
CA TRP A 193 7.11 -7.45 9.03
C TRP A 193 6.05 -6.69 9.83
N THR A 194 4.82 -7.13 9.71
CA THR A 194 3.69 -6.55 10.45
C THR A 194 3.10 -7.61 11.34
N MET A 195 3.00 -7.31 12.61
CA MET A 195 2.31 -8.11 13.60
C MET A 195 1.00 -7.40 13.99
N MET A 196 -0.10 -8.14 13.96
CA MET A 196 -1.39 -7.72 14.50
C MET A 196 -1.64 -8.57 15.74
N ALA A 197 -1.72 -7.93 16.91
CA ALA A 197 -1.80 -8.61 18.19
C ALA A 197 -3.01 -8.14 18.98
N HIS A 198 -3.84 -9.07 19.42
CA HIS A 198 -4.85 -8.83 20.42
C HIS A 198 -4.18 -8.98 21.80
N LEU A 199 -4.04 -7.88 22.53
CA LEU A 199 -3.36 -7.81 23.82
C LEU A 199 -4.41 -7.58 24.93
N PRO A 200 -5.00 -8.64 25.51
CA PRO A 200 -6.18 -8.52 26.38
C PRO A 200 -5.94 -7.69 27.64
N ASN A 201 -4.70 -7.65 28.11
CA ASN A 201 -4.32 -6.95 29.35
C ASN A 201 -3.78 -5.52 29.13
N GLN A 202 -3.90 -4.97 27.90
CA GLN A 202 -3.41 -3.64 27.53
C GLN A 202 -4.55 -2.62 27.33
N LEU A 203 -5.66 -2.78 28.06
CA LEU A 203 -6.87 -1.96 27.91
C LEU A 203 -6.69 -0.48 28.25
N GLN A 204 -5.60 -0.10 28.92
CA GLN A 204 -5.31 1.27 29.36
C GLN A 204 -3.88 1.66 28.96
N SER A 205 -3.59 1.71 27.66
CA SER A 205 -2.33 2.32 27.26
C SER A 205 -2.41 3.84 27.44
N GLU A 206 -1.32 4.43 27.93
CA GLU A 206 -1.22 5.89 28.06
C GLU A 206 -1.14 6.60 26.70
N PHE A 207 -1.07 5.86 25.57
CA PHE A 207 -0.94 6.37 24.24
C PHE A 207 -1.67 5.50 23.20
N ASP A 208 -1.98 6.09 22.07
CA ASP A 208 -2.68 5.46 20.95
C ASP A 208 -1.70 4.89 19.91
N ALA A 209 -0.55 5.54 19.75
CA ALA A 209 0.48 5.12 18.83
C ALA A 209 1.86 5.63 19.25
N ALA A 210 2.92 4.97 18.76
CA ALA A 210 4.27 5.44 19.03
C ALA A 210 5.24 5.11 17.89
N PHE A 211 6.17 6.03 17.67
CA PHE A 211 7.41 5.78 16.95
C PHE A 211 8.43 5.16 17.89
N ILE A 212 9.07 4.10 17.44
CA ILE A 212 10.11 3.39 18.19
C ILE A 212 11.41 3.55 17.42
N ASN A 213 12.35 4.26 18.02
CA ASN A 213 13.67 4.50 17.44
C ASN A 213 14.69 3.52 18.01
N GLN A 214 15.65 3.10 17.17
CA GLN A 214 16.80 2.25 17.54
C GLN A 214 16.43 0.83 17.99
N GLU A 215 15.24 0.34 17.67
CA GLU A 215 14.79 -1.03 17.96
C GLU A 215 14.39 -1.76 16.66
N ILE A 216 14.12 -3.06 16.77
CA ILE A 216 13.64 -3.86 15.65
C ILE A 216 12.18 -3.57 15.27
N ILE A 217 11.41 -2.95 16.18
CA ILE A 217 10.10 -2.36 15.92
C ILE A 217 10.31 -0.88 15.60
N SER A 218 9.57 -0.33 14.65
CA SER A 218 9.60 1.10 14.30
C SER A 218 8.31 1.84 14.62
N TRP A 219 7.20 1.11 14.70
CA TRP A 219 5.87 1.69 14.92
C TRP A 219 4.97 0.71 15.66
N ILE A 220 4.19 1.24 16.59
CA ILE A 220 3.09 0.53 17.25
C ILE A 220 1.86 1.42 17.28
N CYS A 221 0.68 0.84 17.11
CA CYS A 221 -0.58 1.58 17.08
C CYS A 221 -1.73 0.72 17.59
N GLN A 222 -2.52 1.26 18.50
CA GLN A 222 -3.81 0.68 18.87
C GLN A 222 -4.82 0.98 17.74
N ASN A 223 -5.27 -0.05 17.05
CA ASN A 223 -6.14 0.14 15.90
C ASN A 223 -7.48 0.79 16.27
N GLY A 224 -8.01 0.52 17.46
CA GLY A 224 -9.25 1.09 17.98
C GLY A 224 -9.19 2.59 18.32
N SER A 225 -8.01 3.20 18.37
CA SER A 225 -7.87 4.66 18.55
C SER A 225 -8.22 5.45 17.30
N LYS A 226 -8.28 4.79 16.15
CA LYS A 226 -8.62 5.42 14.88
C LYS A 226 -10.15 5.57 14.76
N PRO A 227 -10.65 6.63 14.10
CA PRO A 227 -12.07 6.85 13.88
C PRO A 227 -12.80 5.61 13.30
N MET A 228 -13.99 5.33 13.83
CA MET A 228 -14.88 4.24 13.42
C MET A 228 -14.29 2.82 13.55
N ARG A 229 -13.30 2.62 14.43
CA ARG A 229 -12.76 1.29 14.76
C ARG A 229 -13.02 0.98 16.23
N HIS A 230 -13.42 -0.28 16.47
CA HIS A 230 -13.76 -0.77 17.81
C HIS A 230 -12.97 -2.06 18.06
N SER A 231 -11.68 -1.95 18.33
CA SER A 231 -10.83 -3.13 18.47
C SER A 231 -9.68 -2.87 19.43
N ASN A 232 -9.42 -3.80 20.35
CA ASN A 232 -8.23 -3.80 21.21
C ASN A 232 -6.98 -4.32 20.48
N LEU A 233 -7.02 -4.32 19.18
CA LEU A 233 -5.96 -4.87 18.35
C LEU A 233 -4.84 -3.84 18.17
N TRP A 234 -3.63 -4.28 18.36
CA TRP A 234 -2.42 -3.51 18.09
C TRP A 234 -1.82 -3.91 16.76
N THR A 235 -1.42 -2.94 15.96
CA THR A 235 -0.61 -3.15 14.77
C THR A 235 0.81 -2.70 15.06
N ILE A 236 1.75 -3.60 14.86
CA ILE A 236 3.17 -3.42 15.13
C ILE A 236 3.94 -3.61 13.83
N HIS A 237 4.76 -2.63 13.45
CA HIS A 237 5.64 -2.71 12.29
C HIS A 237 7.08 -2.93 12.71
N GLY A 238 7.71 -3.95 12.16
CA GLY A 238 9.15 -4.11 12.21
C GLY A 238 9.85 -2.95 11.50
N SER A 239 11.03 -2.57 12.00
CA SER A 239 11.82 -1.52 11.34
C SER A 239 12.21 -1.95 9.93
N PRO A 240 12.33 -1.00 8.98
CA PRO A 240 12.66 -1.35 7.58
C PRO A 240 14.01 -2.06 7.44
N SER A 241 15.01 -1.70 8.26
CA SER A 241 16.33 -2.35 8.24
C SER A 241 16.25 -3.80 8.71
N TRP A 242 15.68 -4.01 9.91
CA TRP A 242 15.52 -5.36 10.47
C TRP A 242 14.62 -6.23 9.57
N SER A 243 13.51 -5.68 9.11
CA SER A 243 12.57 -6.43 8.24
C SER A 243 13.22 -6.85 6.92
N GLN A 244 14.08 -6.00 6.34
CA GLN A 244 14.78 -6.32 5.09
C GLN A 244 15.85 -7.39 5.32
N GLU A 245 16.62 -7.30 6.40
CA GLU A 245 17.62 -8.30 6.76
C GLU A 245 16.98 -9.68 7.04
N HIS A 246 15.78 -9.65 7.63
CA HIS A 246 15.06 -10.83 8.09
C HIS A 246 13.84 -11.17 7.22
N VAL A 247 13.83 -10.75 5.96
CA VAL A 247 12.66 -10.91 5.07
C VAL A 247 12.31 -12.38 4.79
N GLU A 248 13.28 -13.29 4.90
CA GLU A 248 13.08 -14.73 4.64
C GLU A 248 12.82 -15.57 5.90
N LEU A 249 12.75 -14.95 7.08
CA LEU A 249 12.33 -15.68 8.29
C LEU A 249 10.97 -16.33 8.12
N SER A 250 10.73 -17.38 8.88
CA SER A 250 9.39 -17.92 9.10
C SER A 250 8.53 -16.86 9.83
N LYS A 251 7.20 -17.01 9.77
CA LYS A 251 6.31 -16.11 10.53
C LYS A 251 6.51 -16.29 12.03
N GLU A 252 6.74 -17.50 12.46
CA GLU A 252 6.97 -17.90 13.84
C GLU A 252 8.24 -17.26 14.39
N ASP A 253 9.36 -17.37 13.68
CA ASP A 253 10.63 -16.75 14.10
C ASP A 253 10.57 -15.23 14.14
N ALA A 254 9.92 -14.61 13.14
CA ALA A 254 9.71 -13.17 13.12
C ALA A 254 8.80 -12.70 14.26
N GLN A 255 7.74 -13.46 14.57
CA GLN A 255 6.86 -13.21 15.70
C GLN A 255 7.62 -13.24 17.02
N ASP A 256 8.42 -14.28 17.24
CA ASP A 256 9.18 -14.45 18.49
C ASP A 256 10.12 -13.27 18.75
N GLN A 257 10.79 -12.77 17.72
CA GLN A 257 11.67 -11.61 17.85
C GLN A 257 10.90 -10.33 18.16
N LEU A 258 9.78 -10.08 17.48
CA LEU A 258 8.94 -8.91 17.71
C LEU A 258 8.29 -8.95 19.10
N VAL A 259 7.82 -10.11 19.58
CA VAL A 259 7.27 -10.29 20.91
C VAL A 259 8.32 -10.01 21.97
N LYS A 260 9.54 -10.51 21.84
CA LYS A 260 10.64 -10.20 22.76
C LYS A 260 10.92 -8.69 22.84
N CYS A 261 10.86 -8.01 21.71
CA CYS A 261 11.01 -6.56 21.67
C CYS A 261 9.84 -5.84 22.36
N LEU A 262 8.59 -6.27 22.12
CA LEU A 262 7.43 -5.70 22.81
C LEU A 262 7.53 -5.86 24.34
N ILE A 263 7.95 -7.02 24.82
CA ILE A 263 8.16 -7.24 26.27
C ILE A 263 9.23 -6.29 26.81
N LYS A 264 10.33 -6.09 26.09
CA LYS A 264 11.37 -5.10 26.43
C LYS A 264 10.80 -3.67 26.51
N LEU A 265 9.84 -3.34 25.65
CA LEU A 265 9.15 -2.04 25.63
C LEU A 265 8.08 -1.90 26.73
N GLY A 266 7.85 -2.94 27.54
CA GLY A 266 6.92 -2.94 28.67
C GLY A 266 5.52 -3.48 28.35
N PHE A 267 5.31 -4.10 27.18
CA PHE A 267 4.03 -4.71 26.84
C PHE A 267 3.90 -6.11 27.44
N ASN A 268 2.72 -6.41 27.96
CA ASN A 268 2.38 -7.77 28.35
C ASN A 268 1.82 -8.52 27.13
N CYS A 269 2.53 -9.54 26.66
CA CYS A 269 2.14 -10.38 25.53
C CYS A 269 1.62 -11.76 25.96
N GLN A 270 1.36 -11.98 27.26
CA GLN A 270 0.78 -13.22 27.74
C GLN A 270 -0.63 -13.40 27.14
N ASP A 271 -0.93 -14.58 26.65
CA ASP A 271 -2.20 -14.95 26.01
C ASP A 271 -2.59 -14.07 24.80
N ALA A 272 -1.61 -13.44 24.16
CA ALA A 272 -1.84 -12.63 22.98
C ALA A 272 -2.18 -13.48 21.77
N GLU A 273 -3.29 -13.18 21.11
CA GLU A 273 -3.60 -13.72 19.78
C GLU A 273 -2.87 -12.91 18.70
N ILE A 274 -1.98 -13.56 17.95
CA ILE A 274 -1.10 -12.88 17.01
C ILE A 274 -1.32 -13.39 15.60
N SER A 275 -1.37 -12.44 14.64
CA SER A 275 -1.36 -12.72 13.22
C SER A 275 -0.21 -11.96 12.55
N MET A 276 0.60 -12.68 11.78
CA MET A 276 1.76 -12.11 11.08
C MET A 276 1.50 -11.89 9.61
N HIS A 277 2.04 -10.77 9.08
CA HIS A 277 2.07 -10.47 7.66
C HIS A 277 3.46 -9.96 7.25
N ARG A 278 3.91 -10.36 6.05
CA ARG A 278 5.17 -9.92 5.47
C ARG A 278 4.92 -9.10 4.20
N TRP A 279 5.20 -7.81 4.29
CA TRP A 279 5.28 -6.94 3.13
C TRP A 279 6.69 -7.01 2.54
N ARG A 280 6.85 -7.62 1.38
CA ARG A 280 8.17 -7.69 0.72
C ARG A 280 8.61 -6.33 0.15
N TYR A 281 7.65 -5.49 -0.23
CA TYR A 281 7.86 -4.18 -0.86
C TYR A 281 7.00 -3.13 -0.17
N ALA A 282 7.30 -2.87 1.09
CA ALA A 282 6.49 -2.01 1.94
C ALA A 282 6.74 -0.53 1.68
N SER A 283 8.00 -0.12 1.71
CA SER A 283 8.43 1.28 1.68
C SER A 283 9.69 1.45 0.82
N GLY A 284 10.09 2.70 0.62
CA GLY A 284 11.24 3.04 -0.22
C GLY A 284 10.82 3.38 -1.64
N GLY A 285 11.79 3.49 -2.52
CA GLY A 285 11.63 3.89 -3.91
C GLY A 285 12.94 4.41 -4.49
N LEU A 286 12.86 5.41 -5.36
CA LEU A 286 14.01 6.08 -5.92
C LEU A 286 14.64 7.03 -4.90
N GLU A 287 15.96 7.16 -4.94
CA GLU A 287 16.71 8.15 -4.14
C GLU A 287 16.24 9.58 -4.46
N ASN A 288 16.05 9.86 -5.75
CA ASN A 288 15.43 11.10 -6.22
C ASN A 288 14.01 10.78 -6.70
N PRO A 289 12.98 11.01 -5.88
CA PRO A 289 11.62 10.66 -6.22
C PRO A 289 11.13 11.39 -7.47
N MET A 290 10.57 10.63 -8.40
CA MET A 290 9.80 11.14 -9.53
C MET A 290 8.35 10.66 -9.37
N GLY A 291 7.39 11.49 -9.74
CA GLY A 291 5.98 11.13 -9.59
C GLY A 291 5.57 10.00 -10.53
N TYR A 292 6.08 10.01 -11.75
CA TYR A 292 5.82 9.01 -12.78
C TYR A 292 6.89 9.03 -13.87
N LEU A 293 7.00 7.93 -14.60
CA LEU A 293 7.68 7.86 -15.90
C LEU A 293 6.65 7.65 -17.00
N SER A 294 6.75 8.42 -18.09
CA SER A 294 5.96 8.20 -19.29
C SER A 294 6.86 8.01 -20.51
N LEU A 295 6.63 6.92 -21.24
CA LEU A 295 7.33 6.55 -22.47
C LEU A 295 6.29 6.41 -23.61
N PRO A 296 5.81 7.55 -24.16
CA PRO A 296 4.72 7.54 -25.14
C PRO A 296 5.10 6.90 -26.48
N ASP A 297 6.38 6.87 -26.82
CA ASP A 297 6.94 6.21 -28.02
C ASP A 297 6.70 4.70 -28.03
N ILE A 298 6.63 4.08 -26.86
CA ILE A 298 6.31 2.66 -26.72
C ILE A 298 4.96 2.40 -26.03
N GLY A 299 4.26 3.44 -25.58
CA GLY A 299 2.98 3.31 -24.87
C GLY A 299 3.13 2.66 -23.49
N LEU A 300 4.13 3.07 -22.70
CA LEU A 300 4.39 2.55 -21.34
C LEU A 300 4.45 3.68 -20.32
N GLY A 301 3.84 3.46 -19.16
CA GLY A 301 3.93 4.31 -17.98
C GLY A 301 4.27 3.52 -16.73
N LEU A 302 4.91 4.19 -15.76
CA LEU A 302 5.20 3.69 -14.41
C LEU A 302 4.77 4.74 -13.39
N CYS A 303 4.14 4.35 -12.29
CA CYS A 303 3.76 5.25 -11.19
C CYS A 303 3.77 4.57 -9.81
#